data_f37e5d9c5da9813e9c0b9372b2c2f516
#
_entry.id   f37e5d9c5da9813e9c0b9372b2c2f516
#
_cell.length_a   1.000
_cell.length_b   1.000
_cell.length_c   1.000
_cell.angle_alpha   90.00
_cell.angle_beta   90.00
_cell.angle_gamma   90.00
#
_symmetry.space_group_name_H-M   'P 1'
#
loop_
_entity.id
_entity.type
_entity.pdbx_description
1 polymer ?
#
loop_
_entity_poly.entity_id
_entity_poly.type
_entity_poly.pdbx_seq_one_letter_code
_entity_poly.pdbx_strand_id
1 'polypeptide(L)'
;MSRVFSRRLMLRGLGGAAIAAPFLASVAEREAKTQGMPVPAAPKRLIVFYTYNGCLTNRWFPALSHGPLSRDDYAAMRTLAPMAPYADKLLMVRGIRAMNEWSFEGTLGQKNDPYTQVCGSYFTCQPVTPNATQSSAANDGKFDARPTGRSLDHVCAEQVNAGGAAPLFIQIGGVQGSFTLTQSVISWLSPDTIFAGIGAPRTLLTNLTGLFGPGPASPDAYQALRRKTVIDCVRDDLNRLRSVPMSQADQRSLSAWADLLHETSGTAINQCNSANAAALGLTDEAVQPGGDLSTVAPMMMDLAVLAALCDANRVIFMKVPFDFDARFLGVSGDTLTITHRTGSGVMNGQCVRNSIDAIQTIDSWYAQQFAHLVGRLDSFVEGDRTLLDNSATVWFQQMSDGVATNLNNLPILQAGSCGDYFKTGWAINVENANPNMTAGNSDMDCPNGQVQVADLDNFGTPPDVATQPINKYYCNLMNAIGVKAGADGFPVLGGTEQVSRYGKYDDTTLFPTDAPAIIKNPGEYMDLRAS
;
A
#
# COMPACT_ATOMS: atom_id res chain seq x y z
N MET A 1 6.31 -32.00 -29.03
CA MET A 1 6.91 -31.32 -27.83
C MET A 1 5.78 -30.68 -27.08
N SER A 2 5.37 -31.26 -25.95
CA SER A 2 4.37 -30.70 -25.05
C SER A 2 4.96 -29.40 -24.47
N ARG A 3 4.37 -28.24 -24.78
CA ARG A 3 4.74 -26.98 -24.11
C ARG A 3 4.12 -27.03 -22.73
N VAL A 4 4.94 -27.20 -21.74
CA VAL A 4 4.55 -27.02 -20.33
C VAL A 4 4.12 -25.57 -20.17
N PHE A 5 2.81 -25.32 -20.01
CA PHE A 5 2.34 -24.00 -19.62
C PHE A 5 2.83 -23.75 -18.19
N SER A 6 3.80 -22.87 -18.06
CA SER A 6 4.23 -22.43 -16.73
C SER A 6 3.08 -21.67 -16.06
N ARG A 7 3.10 -21.52 -14.72
CA ARG A 7 2.14 -20.71 -13.96
C ARG A 7 1.96 -19.29 -14.51
N ARG A 8 2.84 -18.84 -15.41
CA ARG A 8 2.80 -17.58 -16.15
C ARG A 8 2.71 -17.87 -17.65
N LEU A 9 1.54 -17.59 -18.21
CA LEU A 9 1.38 -17.57 -19.64
C LEU A 9 1.88 -16.21 -20.16
N MET A 10 2.96 -16.22 -20.92
CA MET A 10 3.51 -15.01 -21.54
C MET A 10 3.06 -14.93 -23.00
N LEU A 11 2.28 -13.90 -23.32
CA LEU A 11 1.96 -13.54 -24.70
C LEU A 11 3.17 -12.80 -25.30
N ARG A 12 3.60 -13.23 -26.48
CA ARG A 12 4.74 -12.65 -27.18
C ARG A 12 4.25 -11.92 -28.43
N GLY A 13 4.76 -10.74 -28.65
CA GLY A 13 4.36 -9.88 -29.73
C GLY A 13 5.51 -9.45 -30.62
N LEU A 14 5.19 -8.57 -31.57
CA LEU A 14 6.14 -7.97 -32.51
C LEU A 14 7.19 -7.14 -31.75
N GLY A 15 8.43 -7.18 -32.23
CA GLY A 15 9.52 -6.40 -31.64
C GLY A 15 10.01 -6.89 -30.27
N GLY A 16 9.67 -8.15 -29.87
CA GLY A 16 10.09 -8.72 -28.60
C GLY A 16 9.17 -8.37 -27.42
N ALA A 17 8.04 -7.71 -27.68
CA ALA A 17 7.04 -7.43 -26.65
C ALA A 17 6.57 -8.74 -25.99
N ALA A 18 6.53 -8.76 -24.67
CA ALA A 18 6.05 -9.89 -23.90
C ALA A 18 5.21 -9.38 -22.72
N ILE A 19 4.03 -9.94 -22.54
CA ILE A 19 3.13 -9.59 -21.45
C ILE A 19 2.57 -10.85 -20.80
N ALA A 20 2.49 -10.86 -19.46
CA ALA A 20 1.87 -11.94 -18.74
C ALA A 20 0.35 -11.88 -18.89
N ALA A 21 -0.26 -13.00 -19.26
CA ALA A 21 -1.71 -13.14 -19.24
C ALA A 21 -2.22 -13.41 -17.82
N PRO A 22 -3.52 -13.14 -17.53
CA PRO A 22 -4.11 -13.44 -16.24
C PRO A 22 -4.05 -14.94 -15.92
N PHE A 23 -4.17 -15.27 -14.63
CA PHE A 23 -4.31 -16.66 -14.22
C PHE A 23 -5.66 -17.21 -14.70
N LEU A 24 -5.61 -18.24 -15.55
CA LEU A 24 -6.79 -18.89 -16.12
C LEU A 24 -6.99 -20.24 -15.44
N ALA A 25 -7.84 -20.28 -14.43
CA ALA A 25 -8.02 -21.43 -13.55
C ALA A 25 -8.41 -22.70 -14.30
N SER A 26 -9.37 -22.63 -15.22
CA SER A 26 -9.84 -23.80 -15.96
C SER A 26 -8.79 -24.36 -16.94
N VAL A 27 -7.93 -23.50 -17.47
CA VAL A 27 -6.81 -23.93 -18.32
C VAL A 27 -5.77 -24.64 -17.46
N ALA A 28 -5.41 -24.07 -16.30
CA ALA A 28 -4.48 -24.67 -15.35
C ALA A 28 -4.99 -26.01 -14.78
N GLU A 29 -6.28 -26.06 -14.45
CA GLU A 29 -6.94 -27.28 -13.95
C GLU A 29 -6.91 -28.40 -15.00
N ARG A 30 -7.27 -28.10 -16.23
CA ARG A 30 -7.24 -29.09 -17.31
C ARG A 30 -5.85 -29.63 -17.55
N GLU A 31 -4.85 -28.77 -17.53
CA GLU A 31 -3.46 -29.18 -17.71
C GLU A 31 -2.98 -30.04 -16.54
N ALA A 32 -3.27 -29.65 -15.30
CA ALA A 32 -2.95 -30.42 -14.10
C ALA A 32 -3.59 -31.81 -14.16
N LYS A 33 -4.88 -31.92 -14.52
CA LYS A 33 -5.58 -33.20 -14.70
C LYS A 33 -4.93 -34.06 -15.78
N THR A 34 -4.52 -33.46 -16.89
CA THR A 34 -3.85 -34.16 -17.98
C THR A 34 -2.48 -34.71 -17.55
N GLN A 35 -1.81 -34.05 -16.64
CA GLN A 35 -0.47 -34.41 -16.16
C GLN A 35 -0.52 -35.21 -14.81
N GLY A 36 -1.71 -35.44 -14.25
CA GLY A 36 -1.87 -36.10 -12.94
C GLY A 36 -1.31 -35.28 -11.77
N MET A 37 -1.22 -33.96 -11.92
CA MET A 37 -0.73 -33.05 -10.90
C MET A 37 -1.88 -32.40 -10.11
N PRO A 38 -1.65 -31.96 -8.86
CA PRO A 38 -2.65 -31.19 -8.12
C PRO A 38 -2.96 -29.87 -8.86
N VAL A 39 -4.23 -29.48 -8.81
CA VAL A 39 -4.69 -28.20 -9.38
C VAL A 39 -3.97 -27.05 -8.69
N PRO A 40 -3.30 -26.13 -9.41
CA PRO A 40 -2.67 -24.99 -8.81
C PRO A 40 -3.69 -24.08 -8.13
N ALA A 41 -3.45 -23.72 -6.88
CA ALA A 41 -4.24 -22.69 -6.20
C ALA A 41 -4.00 -21.32 -6.85
N ALA A 42 -5.02 -20.45 -6.81
CA ALA A 42 -4.89 -19.06 -7.24
C ALA A 42 -3.77 -18.35 -6.46
N PRO A 43 -2.98 -17.49 -7.11
CA PRO A 43 -1.94 -16.73 -6.42
C PRO A 43 -2.54 -15.80 -5.36
N LYS A 44 -1.93 -15.74 -4.19
CA LYS A 44 -2.28 -14.79 -3.14
C LYS A 44 -1.36 -13.59 -3.20
N ARG A 45 -1.89 -12.41 -2.86
CA ARG A 45 -1.19 -11.13 -3.04
C ARG A 45 -1.32 -10.24 -1.82
N LEU A 46 -0.29 -9.45 -1.58
CA LEU A 46 -0.30 -8.33 -0.64
C LEU A 46 -0.22 -7.02 -1.43
N ILE A 47 -1.27 -6.22 -1.33
CA ILE A 47 -1.35 -4.91 -1.98
C ILE A 47 -1.55 -3.86 -0.89
N VAL A 48 -0.63 -2.90 -0.81
CA VAL A 48 -0.65 -1.86 0.21
C VAL A 48 -0.84 -0.50 -0.44
N PHE A 49 -1.78 0.27 0.09
CA PHE A 49 -1.97 1.68 -0.18
C PHE A 49 -1.62 2.46 1.09
N TYR A 50 -0.69 3.41 1.00
CA TYR A 50 -0.19 4.15 2.14
C TYR A 50 -0.37 5.65 1.95
N THR A 51 -0.94 6.30 2.95
CA THR A 51 -1.19 7.74 2.98
C THR A 51 -0.54 8.38 4.21
N TYR A 52 -0.23 9.66 4.10
CA TYR A 52 0.54 10.40 5.10
C TYR A 52 -0.32 11.30 5.97
N ASN A 53 0.29 11.78 7.03
CA ASN A 53 -0.16 12.89 7.89
C ASN A 53 -1.38 12.59 8.78
N GLY A 54 -1.86 11.34 8.86
CA GLY A 54 -3.01 10.98 9.70
C GLY A 54 -4.35 11.42 9.09
N CYS A 55 -5.42 11.26 9.86
CA CYS A 55 -6.80 11.51 9.44
C CYS A 55 -7.66 12.06 10.58
N LEU A 56 -8.94 12.37 10.28
CA LEU A 56 -9.95 12.64 11.29
C LEU A 56 -10.55 11.32 11.79
N THR A 57 -10.02 10.78 12.87
CA THR A 57 -10.33 9.42 13.36
C THR A 57 -11.82 9.23 13.68
N ASN A 58 -12.52 10.25 14.19
CA ASN A 58 -13.96 10.22 14.46
C ASN A 58 -14.83 10.25 13.19
N ARG A 59 -14.25 10.58 12.02
CA ARG A 59 -14.91 10.53 10.71
C ARG A 59 -14.49 9.33 9.89
N TRP A 60 -13.38 8.69 10.29
CA TRP A 60 -12.84 7.46 9.72
C TRP A 60 -13.48 6.23 10.35
N PHE A 61 -13.48 6.14 11.69
CA PHE A 61 -13.96 4.96 12.38
C PHE A 61 -15.48 4.94 12.53
N PRO A 62 -16.13 3.77 12.42
CA PRO A 62 -17.54 3.61 12.76
C PRO A 62 -17.73 3.73 14.28
N ALA A 63 -18.97 3.97 14.69
CA ALA A 63 -19.34 3.93 16.10
C ALA A 63 -19.09 2.54 16.71
N LEU A 64 -19.36 1.47 15.94
CA LEU A 64 -19.07 0.09 16.34
C LEU A 64 -17.59 -0.20 16.13
N SER A 65 -16.86 -0.51 17.19
CA SER A 65 -15.43 -0.82 17.12
C SER A 65 -15.11 -2.31 17.02
N HIS A 66 -16.07 -3.19 17.38
CA HIS A 66 -15.94 -4.63 17.24
C HIS A 66 -17.29 -5.26 16.93
N GLY A 67 -17.44 -5.82 15.76
CA GLY A 67 -18.67 -6.46 15.29
C GLY A 67 -18.82 -6.41 13.76
N PRO A 68 -19.90 -6.97 13.22
CA PRO A 68 -20.18 -6.91 11.79
C PRO A 68 -20.48 -5.48 11.37
N LEU A 69 -19.98 -5.09 10.20
CA LEU A 69 -20.25 -3.80 9.56
C LEU A 69 -21.04 -4.00 8.27
N SER A 70 -22.13 -3.28 8.15
CA SER A 70 -22.98 -3.27 6.97
C SER A 70 -22.60 -2.17 5.98
N ARG A 71 -23.22 -2.22 4.81
CA ARG A 71 -23.14 -1.16 3.81
C ARG A 71 -23.58 0.20 4.37
N ASP A 72 -24.64 0.21 5.19
CA ASP A 72 -25.18 1.44 5.75
C ASP A 72 -24.24 2.06 6.80
N ASP A 73 -23.51 1.21 7.55
CA ASP A 73 -22.47 1.70 8.46
C ASP A 73 -21.38 2.44 7.71
N TYR A 74 -20.87 1.88 6.59
CA TYR A 74 -19.87 2.57 5.75
C TYR A 74 -20.44 3.82 5.09
N ALA A 75 -21.68 3.78 4.59
CA ALA A 75 -22.31 4.94 3.98
C ALA A 75 -22.52 6.12 4.97
N ALA A 76 -22.65 5.80 6.26
CA ALA A 76 -22.77 6.81 7.31
C ALA A 76 -21.43 7.45 7.71
N MET A 77 -20.29 6.81 7.39
CA MET A 77 -18.97 7.36 7.67
C MET A 77 -18.60 8.43 6.64
N ARG A 78 -18.21 9.62 7.10
CA ARG A 78 -17.89 10.73 6.19
C ARG A 78 -16.71 10.43 5.27
N THR A 79 -15.66 9.82 5.80
CA THR A 79 -14.46 9.49 5.03
C THR A 79 -14.64 8.24 4.19
N LEU A 80 -15.19 7.16 4.77
CA LEU A 80 -15.23 5.84 4.15
C LEU A 80 -16.52 5.54 3.36
N ALA A 81 -17.42 6.53 3.18
CA ALA A 81 -18.63 6.34 2.38
C ALA A 81 -18.39 5.72 0.98
N PRO A 82 -17.31 6.05 0.24
CA PRO A 82 -17.00 5.39 -1.03
C PRO A 82 -16.79 3.89 -0.94
N MET A 83 -16.50 3.36 0.25
CA MET A 83 -16.26 1.93 0.49
C MET A 83 -17.55 1.11 0.72
N ALA A 84 -18.69 1.78 0.90
CA ALA A 84 -19.97 1.13 1.20
C ALA A 84 -20.36 -0.01 0.22
N PRO A 85 -20.11 0.07 -1.11
CA PRO A 85 -20.40 -1.02 -2.03
C PRO A 85 -19.67 -2.34 -1.73
N TYR A 86 -18.57 -2.29 -0.99
CA TYR A 86 -17.66 -3.42 -0.72
C TYR A 86 -17.70 -3.88 0.74
N ALA A 87 -18.67 -3.46 1.52
CA ALA A 87 -18.73 -3.65 2.98
C ALA A 87 -18.50 -5.11 3.42
N ASP A 88 -19.07 -6.08 2.71
CA ASP A 88 -18.90 -7.52 2.94
C ASP A 88 -17.48 -8.04 2.69
N LYS A 89 -16.70 -7.30 1.91
CA LYS A 89 -15.30 -7.63 1.57
C LYS A 89 -14.28 -6.84 2.40
N LEU A 90 -14.73 -6.00 3.32
CA LEU A 90 -13.87 -5.13 4.12
C LEU A 90 -13.66 -5.70 5.52
N LEU A 91 -12.46 -5.47 6.03
CA LEU A 91 -12.08 -5.72 7.42
C LEU A 91 -11.46 -4.44 7.97
N MET A 92 -12.11 -3.84 8.96
CA MET A 92 -11.57 -2.70 9.69
C MET A 92 -10.81 -3.18 10.92
N VAL A 93 -9.52 -2.93 10.96
CA VAL A 93 -8.66 -3.34 12.08
C VAL A 93 -8.44 -2.17 13.02
N ARG A 94 -8.70 -2.37 14.31
CA ARG A 94 -8.60 -1.36 15.38
C ARG A 94 -7.78 -1.87 16.55
N GLY A 95 -7.30 -0.95 17.39
CA GLY A 95 -6.54 -1.26 18.59
C GLY A 95 -5.07 -1.54 18.34
N ILE A 96 -4.55 -1.17 17.16
CA ILE A 96 -3.15 -1.36 16.78
C ILE A 96 -2.37 -0.06 16.93
N ARG A 97 -1.16 -0.20 17.44
CA ARG A 97 -0.18 0.86 17.66
C ARG A 97 1.09 0.59 16.85
N ALA A 98 1.73 1.66 16.36
CA ALA A 98 3.03 1.53 15.71
C ALA A 98 4.13 1.16 16.71
N MET A 99 5.16 0.44 16.25
CA MET A 99 6.22 -0.09 17.11
C MET A 99 7.14 0.99 17.69
N ASN A 100 7.34 2.08 16.97
CA ASN A 100 8.30 3.11 17.34
C ASN A 100 7.99 3.84 18.65
N GLU A 101 6.73 3.93 19.06
CA GLU A 101 6.38 4.56 20.35
C GLU A 101 6.91 3.81 21.57
N TRP A 102 7.20 2.51 21.43
CA TRP A 102 7.76 1.73 22.53
C TRP A 102 9.28 1.65 22.52
N SER A 103 9.92 2.00 21.41
CA SER A 103 11.35 1.74 21.21
C SER A 103 12.25 2.96 21.43
N PHE A 104 11.71 4.20 21.49
CA PHE A 104 12.57 5.37 21.31
C PHE A 104 12.64 6.32 22.49
N GLU A 105 11.78 6.21 23.47
CA GLU A 105 11.79 7.14 24.61
C GLU A 105 12.98 7.01 25.57
N GLY A 106 13.79 5.97 25.46
CA GLY A 106 14.84 5.71 26.46
C GLY A 106 16.27 5.58 26.00
N THR A 107 16.51 5.07 24.78
CA THR A 107 17.86 4.60 24.40
C THR A 107 18.75 5.64 23.75
N LEU A 108 18.23 6.68 23.15
CA LEU A 108 19.04 7.65 22.41
C LEU A 108 18.99 9.08 22.95
N GLY A 109 18.28 9.31 24.04
CA GLY A 109 18.24 10.64 24.70
C GLY A 109 17.66 11.76 23.81
N GLN A 110 17.12 11.44 22.68
CA GLN A 110 16.57 12.37 21.70
C GLN A 110 15.13 11.97 21.41
N LYS A 111 14.19 12.85 21.70
CA LYS A 111 12.86 12.82 21.12
C LYS A 111 13.04 13.12 19.64
N ASN A 112 13.19 12.08 18.83
CA ASN A 112 13.31 12.22 17.39
C ASN A 112 11.96 12.60 16.80
N ASP A 113 12.00 13.26 15.65
CA ASP A 113 10.82 13.59 14.87
C ASP A 113 10.01 12.30 14.57
N PRO A 114 8.75 12.20 15.03
CA PRO A 114 7.93 11.03 14.80
C PRO A 114 7.80 10.65 13.33
N TYR A 115 7.77 11.62 12.43
CA TYR A 115 7.66 11.37 10.99
C TYR A 115 8.84 10.56 10.45
N THR A 116 10.06 10.94 10.83
CA THR A 116 11.27 10.25 10.39
C THR A 116 11.32 8.82 10.95
N GLN A 117 10.96 8.65 12.21
CA GLN A 117 10.94 7.35 12.87
C GLN A 117 9.86 6.45 12.28
N VAL A 118 8.66 6.98 12.05
CA VAL A 118 7.55 6.21 11.49
C VAL A 118 7.92 5.64 10.13
N CYS A 119 8.46 6.43 9.22
CA CYS A 119 8.80 5.93 7.88
C CYS A 119 9.85 4.82 7.90
N GLY A 120 10.84 4.91 8.79
CA GLY A 120 11.84 3.86 8.95
C GLY A 120 11.31 2.61 9.66
N SER A 121 10.47 2.76 10.68
CA SER A 121 10.01 1.66 11.54
C SER A 121 8.69 1.04 11.13
N TYR A 122 7.83 1.77 10.40
CA TYR A 122 6.45 1.34 10.14
C TYR A 122 6.37 -0.06 9.52
N PHE A 123 7.00 -0.27 8.37
CA PHE A 123 7.00 -1.56 7.70
C PHE A 123 8.22 -2.44 7.98
N THR A 124 9.18 -1.95 8.75
CA THR A 124 10.32 -2.77 9.19
C THR A 124 10.12 -3.37 10.57
N CYS A 125 9.31 -2.73 11.42
CA CYS A 125 9.19 -3.03 12.84
C CYS A 125 10.56 -3.12 13.52
N GLN A 126 11.47 -2.24 13.11
CA GLN A 126 12.84 -2.21 13.61
C GLN A 126 13.18 -0.82 14.13
N PRO A 127 14.11 -0.75 15.08
CA PRO A 127 14.63 0.52 15.53
C PRO A 127 15.24 1.30 14.37
N VAL A 128 15.18 2.59 14.47
CA VAL A 128 15.73 3.53 13.52
C VAL A 128 16.95 4.18 14.15
N THR A 129 18.08 4.11 13.47
CA THR A 129 19.31 4.76 13.93
C THR A 129 19.42 6.15 13.31
N PRO A 130 19.61 7.21 14.11
CA PRO A 130 19.90 8.53 13.55
C PRO A 130 21.21 8.49 12.78
N ASN A 131 21.24 9.11 11.61
CA ASN A 131 22.49 9.29 10.89
C ASN A 131 23.31 10.40 11.56
N ALA A 132 24.39 10.03 12.23
CA ALA A 132 25.26 10.94 12.94
C ALA A 132 25.93 12.02 12.04
N THR A 133 25.95 11.81 10.71
CA THR A 133 26.58 12.74 9.76
C THR A 133 25.68 13.89 9.33
N GLN A 134 24.38 13.81 9.61
CA GLN A 134 23.41 14.88 9.28
C GLN A 134 22.88 15.65 10.48
N SER A 135 23.37 15.38 11.67
CA SER A 135 23.11 16.20 12.86
C SER A 135 23.86 17.53 12.75
N SER A 136 23.52 18.35 11.76
CA SER A 136 23.93 19.75 11.82
C SER A 136 23.04 20.46 12.82
N ALA A 137 23.62 21.28 13.68
CA ALA A 137 22.90 22.13 14.64
C ALA A 137 21.84 23.04 13.98
N ALA A 138 21.85 23.17 12.66
CA ALA A 138 20.86 23.90 11.88
C ALA A 138 19.56 23.12 11.60
N ASN A 139 19.55 21.80 11.70
CA ASN A 139 18.41 20.94 11.37
C ASN A 139 17.92 20.07 12.51
N ASP A 140 18.34 20.34 13.74
CA ASP A 140 17.91 19.62 14.96
C ASP A 140 18.06 18.09 14.93
N GLY A 141 18.92 17.55 14.04
CA GLY A 141 19.14 16.10 13.94
C GLY A 141 17.94 15.27 13.49
N LYS A 142 16.89 15.89 12.95
CA LYS A 142 15.56 15.30 12.79
C LYS A 142 15.38 14.42 11.55
N PHE A 143 16.30 14.43 10.60
CA PHE A 143 15.90 14.13 9.22
C PHE A 143 16.50 12.91 8.54
N ASP A 144 17.38 12.18 9.17
CA ASP A 144 17.91 10.95 8.56
C ASP A 144 17.99 9.82 9.59
N ALA A 145 16.86 9.15 9.78
CA ALA A 145 16.79 7.97 10.61
C ALA A 145 16.55 6.75 9.73
N ARG A 146 17.44 5.76 9.81
CA ARG A 146 17.43 4.58 8.96
C ARG A 146 17.16 3.32 9.74
N PRO A 147 16.28 2.43 9.25
CA PRO A 147 15.99 1.19 9.94
C PRO A 147 17.18 0.23 9.91
N THR A 148 17.23 -0.64 10.89
CA THR A 148 18.27 -1.67 11.01
C THR A 148 17.94 -2.94 10.21
N GLY A 149 16.86 -2.94 9.42
CA GLY A 149 16.45 -4.10 8.64
C GLY A 149 15.56 -3.77 7.45
N ARG A 150 15.16 -4.83 6.76
CA ARG A 150 14.34 -4.81 5.55
C ARG A 150 12.87 -4.54 5.88
N SER A 151 12.16 -3.89 4.98
CA SER A 151 10.71 -3.71 5.10
C SER A 151 9.91 -4.94 4.66
N LEU A 152 8.66 -4.97 5.10
CA LEU A 152 7.70 -6.06 4.89
C LEU A 152 7.57 -6.47 3.42
N ASP A 153 7.53 -5.52 2.51
CA ASP A 153 7.43 -5.77 1.07
C ASP A 153 8.59 -6.61 0.54
N HIS A 154 9.83 -6.31 0.92
CA HIS A 154 11.01 -7.07 0.51
C HIS A 154 11.05 -8.46 1.14
N VAL A 155 10.68 -8.57 2.41
CA VAL A 155 10.62 -9.86 3.12
C VAL A 155 9.57 -10.78 2.50
N CYS A 156 8.41 -10.23 2.15
CA CYS A 156 7.35 -10.97 1.47
C CYS A 156 7.74 -11.35 0.03
N ALA A 157 8.22 -10.38 -0.74
CA ALA A 157 8.50 -10.56 -2.16
C ALA A 157 9.56 -11.64 -2.43
N GLU A 158 10.58 -11.73 -1.60
CA GLU A 158 11.62 -12.75 -1.70
C GLU A 158 11.06 -14.17 -1.72
N GLN A 159 9.95 -14.41 -1.01
CA GLN A 159 9.36 -15.74 -0.91
C GLN A 159 8.20 -15.97 -1.88
N VAL A 160 7.35 -14.95 -2.12
CA VAL A 160 6.10 -15.16 -2.87
C VAL A 160 6.18 -14.74 -4.32
N ASN A 161 7.09 -13.84 -4.69
CA ASN A 161 7.31 -13.48 -6.09
C ASN A 161 8.08 -14.57 -6.82
N ALA A 162 7.79 -14.75 -8.11
CA ALA A 162 8.52 -15.73 -8.90
C ALA A 162 10.00 -15.40 -8.97
N GLY A 163 10.84 -16.38 -8.59
CA GLY A 163 12.30 -16.22 -8.58
C GLY A 163 12.82 -15.24 -7.54
N GLY A 164 12.03 -14.90 -6.51
CA GLY A 164 12.43 -13.94 -5.49
C GLY A 164 12.55 -12.50 -6.00
N ALA A 165 11.80 -12.16 -7.05
CA ALA A 165 11.83 -10.81 -7.62
C ALA A 165 11.44 -9.76 -6.57
N ALA A 166 12.05 -8.57 -6.65
CA ALA A 166 11.76 -7.45 -5.77
C ALA A 166 10.27 -7.07 -5.77
N PRO A 167 9.76 -6.46 -4.71
CA PRO A 167 8.39 -5.96 -4.68
C PRO A 167 8.18 -4.88 -5.75
N LEU A 168 6.92 -4.67 -6.14
CA LEU A 168 6.56 -3.50 -6.93
C LEU A 168 6.23 -2.36 -5.97
N PHE A 169 7.09 -1.35 -5.93
CA PHE A 169 6.84 -0.15 -5.15
C PHE A 169 6.51 1.02 -6.07
N ILE A 170 5.30 1.56 -5.92
CA ILE A 170 4.73 2.63 -6.74
C ILE A 170 4.66 3.91 -5.91
N GLN A 171 5.27 4.97 -6.41
CA GLN A 171 5.17 6.30 -5.85
C GLN A 171 4.19 7.13 -6.70
N ILE A 172 2.93 7.20 -6.28
CA ILE A 172 1.89 7.99 -6.94
C ILE A 172 2.30 9.47 -6.87
N GLY A 173 2.28 10.16 -8.02
CA GLY A 173 2.72 11.54 -8.10
C GLY A 173 4.24 11.76 -8.27
N GLY A 174 4.98 10.69 -8.48
CA GLY A 174 6.43 10.73 -8.77
C GLY A 174 7.31 10.31 -7.61
N VAL A 175 8.55 9.94 -7.93
CA VAL A 175 9.58 9.68 -6.93
C VAL A 175 9.96 11.00 -6.29
N GLN A 176 9.74 11.13 -4.99
CA GLN A 176 10.13 12.31 -4.26
C GLN A 176 11.66 12.41 -4.23
N GLY A 177 12.17 13.58 -4.59
CA GLY A 177 13.60 13.87 -4.61
C GLY A 177 14.24 13.84 -3.23
N SER A 178 15.48 14.31 -3.15
CA SER A 178 16.37 14.20 -2.00
C SER A 178 15.91 14.90 -0.71
N PHE A 179 14.76 15.55 -0.72
CA PHE A 179 14.25 16.18 0.47
C PHE A 179 13.82 15.09 1.44
N THR A 180 14.57 14.94 2.50
CA THR A 180 14.22 14.05 3.62
C THR A 180 13.73 12.69 3.14
N LEU A 181 14.59 12.01 2.42
CA LEU A 181 14.31 10.67 1.90
C LEU A 181 13.68 9.77 2.95
N THR A 182 14.12 9.89 4.19
CA THR A 182 13.64 9.06 5.29
C THR A 182 12.20 9.37 5.73
N GLN A 183 11.71 10.60 5.56
CA GLN A 183 10.31 10.93 5.87
C GLN A 183 9.33 10.44 4.80
N SER A 184 9.82 10.18 3.60
CA SER A 184 8.98 9.80 2.46
C SER A 184 9.15 8.36 2.02
N VAL A 185 10.07 7.60 2.59
CA VAL A 185 10.37 6.23 2.18
C VAL A 185 9.75 5.22 3.13
N ILE A 186 9.05 4.26 2.55
CA ILE A 186 8.42 3.14 3.28
C ILE A 186 8.97 1.77 2.86
N SER A 187 9.83 1.73 1.84
CA SER A 187 10.40 0.50 1.30
C SER A 187 11.92 0.50 1.45
N TRP A 188 12.44 -0.52 2.13
CA TRP A 188 13.86 -0.66 2.51
C TRP A 188 14.39 -2.02 2.08
N LEU A 189 15.34 -1.99 1.15
CA LEU A 189 15.94 -3.20 0.57
C LEU A 189 16.82 -3.95 1.60
N SER A 190 17.52 -3.21 2.42
CA SER A 190 18.41 -3.71 3.48
C SER A 190 18.54 -2.62 4.55
N PRO A 191 19.22 -2.87 5.67
CA PRO A 191 19.62 -1.79 6.57
C PRO A 191 20.22 -0.64 5.78
N ASP A 192 19.82 0.57 6.07
CA ASP A 192 20.31 1.82 5.45
C ASP A 192 20.09 1.96 3.93
N THR A 193 19.46 1.01 3.27
CA THR A 193 19.30 1.01 1.81
C THR A 193 17.85 1.23 1.39
N ILE A 194 17.59 2.40 0.84
CA ILE A 194 16.27 2.79 0.31
C ILE A 194 15.99 2.03 -1.00
N PHE A 195 14.74 1.57 -1.15
CA PHE A 195 14.21 1.11 -2.43
C PHE A 195 13.33 2.20 -3.03
N ALA A 196 13.81 2.85 -4.09
CA ALA A 196 13.18 4.05 -4.62
C ALA A 196 11.81 3.81 -5.30
N GLY A 197 11.57 2.62 -5.83
CA GLY A 197 10.33 2.32 -6.55
C GLY A 197 10.18 3.04 -7.89
N ILE A 198 8.94 3.13 -8.38
CA ILE A 198 8.60 3.69 -9.69
C ILE A 198 7.56 4.79 -9.52
N GLY A 199 7.87 6.00 -10.00
CA GLY A 199 6.96 7.15 -9.92
C GLY A 199 6.34 7.55 -11.26
N ALA A 200 6.82 7.04 -12.39
CA ALA A 200 6.32 7.39 -13.72
C ALA A 200 5.42 6.30 -14.30
N PRO A 201 4.16 6.60 -14.69
CA PRO A 201 3.23 5.63 -15.26
C PRO A 201 3.79 4.92 -16.49
N ARG A 202 4.47 5.65 -17.36
CA ARG A 202 5.10 5.07 -18.56
C ARG A 202 6.19 4.07 -18.23
N THR A 203 7.05 4.39 -17.27
CA THR A 203 8.10 3.47 -16.82
C THR A 203 7.49 2.20 -16.25
N LEU A 204 6.43 2.35 -15.44
CA LEU A 204 5.72 1.21 -14.87
C LEU A 204 5.10 0.33 -15.96
N LEU A 205 4.38 0.92 -16.92
CA LEU A 205 3.81 0.19 -18.05
C LEU A 205 4.89 -0.52 -18.87
N THR A 206 6.01 0.16 -19.15
CA THR A 206 7.17 -0.39 -19.86
C THR A 206 7.73 -1.61 -19.14
N ASN A 207 7.93 -1.52 -17.82
CA ASN A 207 8.45 -2.62 -17.03
C ASN A 207 7.50 -3.82 -17.02
N LEU A 208 6.18 -3.56 -17.00
CA LEU A 208 5.16 -4.62 -17.02
C LEU A 208 5.03 -5.27 -18.40
N THR A 209 5.16 -4.51 -19.46
CA THR A 209 4.86 -4.98 -20.82
C THR A 209 6.10 -5.30 -21.65
N GLY A 210 7.26 -4.82 -21.25
CA GLY A 210 8.50 -4.95 -22.02
C GLY A 210 8.46 -4.25 -23.38
N LEU A 211 7.42 -3.43 -23.65
CA LEU A 211 7.20 -2.79 -24.95
C LEU A 211 8.27 -1.76 -25.34
N PHE A 212 8.99 -1.24 -24.36
CA PHE A 212 9.98 -0.19 -24.54
C PHE A 212 11.35 -0.61 -23.97
N GLY A 213 11.62 -1.91 -23.92
CA GLY A 213 12.97 -2.43 -23.64
C GLY A 213 14.02 -1.78 -24.56
N PRO A 214 15.33 -2.06 -24.42
CA PRO A 214 16.35 -1.43 -25.23
C PRO A 214 15.89 -1.42 -26.69
N GLY A 215 15.64 -0.22 -27.19
CA GLY A 215 14.76 0.07 -28.33
C GLY A 215 14.99 -0.77 -29.58
N PRO A 216 14.01 -0.85 -30.48
CA PRO A 216 14.16 -1.54 -31.75
C PRO A 216 15.38 -0.95 -32.47
N ALA A 217 16.13 -1.83 -33.11
CA ALA A 217 17.39 -1.50 -33.79
C ALA A 217 17.27 -0.47 -34.94
N SER A 218 16.07 0.08 -35.18
CA SER A 218 15.85 1.14 -36.17
C SER A 218 14.77 2.14 -35.74
N PRO A 219 14.92 3.45 -36.13
CA PRO A 219 13.93 4.49 -35.87
C PRO A 219 12.54 4.18 -36.46
N ASP A 220 12.46 3.48 -37.58
CA ASP A 220 11.20 3.15 -38.26
C ASP A 220 10.41 2.08 -37.50
N ALA A 221 11.09 1.09 -36.93
CA ALA A 221 10.45 0.08 -36.07
C ALA A 221 9.93 0.72 -34.78
N TYR A 222 10.62 1.70 -34.21
CA TYR A 222 10.19 2.48 -33.06
C TYR A 222 8.94 3.32 -33.35
N GLN A 223 8.87 3.97 -34.52
CA GLN A 223 7.69 4.73 -34.93
C GLN A 223 6.48 3.84 -35.22
N ALA A 224 6.70 2.64 -35.76
CA ALA A 224 5.64 1.66 -36.00
C ALA A 224 5.04 1.12 -34.69
N LEU A 225 5.88 0.93 -33.66
CA LEU A 225 5.43 0.48 -32.34
C LEU A 225 4.68 1.59 -31.56
N ARG A 226 5.08 2.84 -31.71
CA ARG A 226 4.42 4.00 -31.07
C ARG A 226 2.95 4.20 -31.46
N ARG A 227 2.52 3.63 -32.59
CA ARG A 227 1.14 3.74 -33.10
C ARG A 227 0.27 2.56 -32.70
N LYS A 228 0.81 1.57 -31.99
CA LYS A 228 0.10 0.35 -31.58
C LYS A 228 -0.11 0.34 -30.07
N THR A 229 -1.27 -0.15 -29.67
CA THR A 229 -1.51 -0.49 -28.26
C THR A 229 -0.74 -1.74 -27.86
N VAL A 230 -0.59 -1.97 -26.54
CA VAL A 230 0.03 -3.21 -26.02
C VAL A 230 -0.68 -4.45 -26.57
N ILE A 231 -2.02 -4.41 -26.66
CA ILE A 231 -2.83 -5.50 -27.21
C ILE A 231 -2.54 -5.73 -28.69
N ASP A 232 -2.35 -4.66 -29.46
CA ASP A 232 -2.00 -4.79 -30.88
C ASP A 232 -0.67 -5.51 -31.08
N CYS A 233 0.27 -5.32 -30.17
CA CYS A 233 1.58 -5.97 -30.24
C CYS A 233 1.54 -7.47 -29.93
N VAL A 234 0.60 -7.91 -29.08
CA VAL A 234 0.46 -9.33 -28.69
C VAL A 234 -0.80 -9.98 -29.27
N ARG A 235 -1.44 -9.35 -30.24
CA ARG A 235 -2.74 -9.76 -30.82
C ARG A 235 -2.78 -11.21 -31.26
N ASP A 236 -1.75 -11.69 -31.92
CA ASP A 236 -1.74 -13.05 -32.47
C ASP A 236 -1.71 -14.09 -31.36
N ASP A 237 -0.91 -13.86 -30.32
CA ASP A 237 -0.87 -14.77 -29.19
C ASP A 237 -2.13 -14.67 -28.33
N LEU A 238 -2.72 -13.48 -28.22
CA LEU A 238 -4.02 -13.29 -27.56
C LEU A 238 -5.14 -14.03 -28.29
N ASN A 239 -5.17 -13.97 -29.63
CA ASN A 239 -6.14 -14.70 -30.44
C ASN A 239 -5.96 -16.21 -30.29
N ARG A 240 -4.71 -16.70 -30.23
CA ARG A 240 -4.42 -18.12 -29.96
C ARG A 240 -4.91 -18.52 -28.58
N LEU A 241 -4.70 -17.66 -27.54
CA LEU A 241 -5.17 -17.92 -26.19
C LEU A 241 -6.70 -17.98 -26.13
N ARG A 242 -7.40 -17.06 -26.81
CA ARG A 242 -8.87 -17.05 -26.92
C ARG A 242 -9.43 -18.29 -27.60
N SER A 243 -8.67 -18.95 -28.48
CA SER A 243 -9.07 -20.19 -29.13
C SER A 243 -8.91 -21.44 -28.24
N VAL A 244 -8.23 -21.31 -27.10
CA VAL A 244 -8.09 -22.42 -26.14
C VAL A 244 -9.42 -22.63 -25.42
N PRO A 245 -9.98 -23.86 -25.36
CA PRO A 245 -11.18 -24.11 -24.58
C PRO A 245 -10.96 -23.78 -23.11
N MET A 246 -11.79 -22.90 -22.55
CA MET A 246 -11.71 -22.44 -21.17
C MET A 246 -13.12 -22.18 -20.60
N SER A 247 -13.22 -22.02 -19.30
CA SER A 247 -14.49 -21.68 -18.63
C SER A 247 -14.99 -20.30 -19.03
N GLN A 248 -16.29 -20.05 -18.86
CA GLN A 248 -16.86 -18.72 -19.06
C GLN A 248 -16.25 -17.67 -18.09
N ALA A 249 -15.84 -18.11 -16.87
CA ALA A 249 -15.15 -17.27 -15.91
C ALA A 249 -13.79 -16.83 -16.45
N ASP A 250 -12.99 -17.78 -16.96
CA ASP A 250 -11.69 -17.46 -17.57
C ASP A 250 -11.83 -16.62 -18.84
N GLN A 251 -12.87 -16.85 -19.66
CA GLN A 251 -13.14 -16.00 -20.83
C GLN A 251 -13.45 -14.55 -20.42
N ARG A 252 -14.25 -14.36 -19.35
CA ARG A 252 -14.54 -13.05 -18.80
C ARG A 252 -13.29 -12.39 -18.23
N SER A 253 -12.49 -13.14 -17.45
CA SER A 253 -11.23 -12.63 -16.89
C SER A 253 -10.25 -12.22 -17.98
N LEU A 254 -10.10 -13.02 -19.05
CA LEU A 254 -9.23 -12.69 -20.18
C LEU A 254 -9.74 -11.46 -20.94
N SER A 255 -11.06 -11.33 -21.14
CA SER A 255 -11.64 -10.17 -21.80
C SER A 255 -11.47 -8.91 -20.96
N ALA A 256 -11.84 -8.95 -19.68
CA ALA A 256 -11.69 -7.81 -18.76
C ALA A 256 -10.22 -7.38 -18.59
N TRP A 257 -9.29 -8.34 -18.57
CA TRP A 257 -7.86 -8.04 -18.59
C TRP A 257 -7.43 -7.34 -19.89
N ALA A 258 -7.93 -7.80 -21.04
CA ALA A 258 -7.61 -7.18 -22.32
C ALA A 258 -8.19 -5.74 -22.41
N ASP A 259 -9.38 -5.53 -21.87
CA ASP A 259 -10.02 -4.21 -21.81
C ASP A 259 -9.24 -3.27 -20.87
N LEU A 260 -8.86 -3.73 -19.67
CA LEU A 260 -8.02 -2.95 -18.74
C LEU A 260 -6.68 -2.59 -19.38
N LEU A 261 -6.03 -3.57 -20.05
CA LEU A 261 -4.75 -3.33 -20.71
C LEU A 261 -4.90 -2.29 -21.84
N HIS A 262 -5.99 -2.36 -22.61
CA HIS A 262 -6.26 -1.39 -23.67
C HIS A 262 -6.49 0.01 -23.10
N GLU A 263 -7.33 0.13 -22.09
CA GLU A 263 -7.65 1.38 -21.41
C GLU A 263 -6.39 1.99 -20.78
N THR A 264 -5.66 1.20 -19.97
CA THR A 264 -4.47 1.65 -19.25
C THR A 264 -3.33 2.02 -20.20
N SER A 265 -3.08 1.21 -21.24
CA SER A 265 -2.02 1.50 -22.21
C SER A 265 -2.36 2.71 -23.08
N GLY A 266 -3.62 2.83 -23.48
CA GLY A 266 -4.09 3.99 -24.25
C GLY A 266 -3.91 5.30 -23.47
N THR A 267 -4.31 5.31 -22.20
CA THR A 267 -4.18 6.48 -21.32
C THR A 267 -2.71 6.83 -21.06
N ALA A 268 -1.89 5.85 -20.67
CA ALA A 268 -0.48 6.07 -20.40
C ALA A 268 0.30 6.56 -21.62
N ILE A 269 0.05 5.97 -22.81
CA ILE A 269 0.72 6.38 -24.04
C ILE A 269 0.26 7.78 -24.49
N ASN A 270 -1.03 8.11 -24.36
CA ASN A 270 -1.54 9.43 -24.72
C ASN A 270 -0.99 10.51 -23.80
N GLN A 271 -0.83 10.25 -22.52
CA GLN A 271 -0.25 11.19 -21.58
C GLN A 271 1.27 11.34 -21.72
N CYS A 272 1.96 10.27 -22.09
CA CYS A 272 3.41 10.25 -22.24
C CYS A 272 3.89 10.50 -23.68
N ASN A 273 3.01 10.89 -24.62
CA ASN A 273 3.48 11.29 -25.93
C ASN A 273 4.23 12.65 -25.87
N SER A 274 5.23 12.80 -26.74
CA SER A 274 6.12 13.98 -26.70
C SER A 274 5.40 15.31 -26.93
N ALA A 275 4.27 15.32 -27.63
CA ALA A 275 3.48 16.54 -27.86
C ALA A 275 2.67 16.90 -26.61
N ASN A 276 2.05 15.93 -25.95
CA ASN A 276 1.29 16.15 -24.71
C ASN A 276 2.23 16.36 -23.52
N ALA A 277 3.36 15.68 -23.48
CA ALA A 277 4.39 15.93 -22.49
C ALA A 277 4.93 17.35 -22.60
N ALA A 278 5.21 17.84 -23.82
CA ALA A 278 5.64 19.20 -24.06
C ALA A 278 4.54 20.24 -23.74
N ALA A 279 3.28 19.96 -24.07
CA ALA A 279 2.15 20.84 -23.79
C ALA A 279 1.80 20.94 -22.28
N LEU A 280 2.12 19.87 -21.52
CA LEU A 280 1.90 19.79 -20.08
C LEU A 280 3.18 20.04 -19.26
N GLY A 281 4.32 20.35 -19.93
CA GLY A 281 5.60 20.48 -19.25
C GLY A 281 6.12 19.17 -18.63
N LEU A 282 5.55 18.02 -19.04
CA LEU A 282 5.91 16.70 -18.52
C LEU A 282 7.02 16.10 -19.40
N THR A 283 8.23 16.05 -18.89
CA THR A 283 9.27 15.17 -19.42
C THR A 283 9.11 13.77 -18.81
N ASP A 284 9.71 12.75 -19.41
CA ASP A 284 9.70 11.36 -18.89
C ASP A 284 10.23 11.26 -17.42
N GLU A 285 10.87 12.32 -16.94
CA GLU A 285 11.52 12.41 -15.63
C GLU A 285 10.66 13.14 -14.58
N ALA A 286 9.57 13.73 -14.99
CA ALA A 286 8.90 14.71 -14.14
C ALA A 286 7.37 14.63 -14.15
N VAL A 287 6.81 13.50 -13.70
CA VAL A 287 5.59 13.66 -12.91
C VAL A 287 6.05 14.21 -11.57
N GLN A 288 6.18 15.54 -11.48
CA GLN A 288 6.61 16.22 -10.26
C GLN A 288 5.64 15.89 -9.12
N PRO A 289 6.12 15.83 -7.87
CA PRO A 289 5.24 15.97 -6.71
C PRO A 289 4.40 17.24 -6.94
N GLY A 290 3.08 17.12 -7.04
CA GLY A 290 2.21 18.24 -7.43
C GLY A 290 1.70 18.23 -8.88
N GLY A 291 1.95 17.18 -9.66
CA GLY A 291 1.24 16.92 -10.92
C GLY A 291 -0.24 16.63 -10.70
N ASP A 292 -1.03 16.57 -11.77
CA ASP A 292 -2.48 16.25 -11.69
C ASP A 292 -2.72 14.83 -11.16
N LEU A 293 -2.78 14.72 -9.84
CA LEU A 293 -3.02 13.47 -9.14
C LEU A 293 -4.40 12.89 -9.42
N SER A 294 -5.36 13.70 -9.84
CA SER A 294 -6.72 13.22 -10.17
C SER A 294 -6.69 12.23 -11.34
N THR A 295 -5.74 12.41 -12.25
CA THR A 295 -5.55 11.54 -13.42
C THR A 295 -4.50 10.47 -13.17
N VAL A 296 -3.40 10.85 -12.52
CA VAL A 296 -2.24 9.94 -12.32
C VAL A 296 -2.53 8.85 -11.30
N ALA A 297 -3.27 9.15 -10.24
CA ALA A 297 -3.51 8.18 -9.17
C ALA A 297 -4.34 6.98 -9.65
N PRO A 298 -5.53 7.14 -10.27
CA PRO A 298 -6.28 6.01 -10.81
C PRO A 298 -5.47 5.19 -11.82
N MET A 299 -4.71 5.85 -12.70
CA MET A 299 -3.88 5.18 -13.69
C MET A 299 -2.77 4.32 -13.04
N MET A 300 -2.09 4.83 -12.01
CA MET A 300 -1.07 4.06 -11.29
C MET A 300 -1.68 2.87 -10.54
N MET A 301 -2.91 3.01 -10.03
CA MET A 301 -3.66 1.91 -9.42
C MET A 301 -4.08 0.87 -10.45
N ASP A 302 -4.53 1.26 -11.63
CA ASP A 302 -4.85 0.34 -12.73
C ASP A 302 -3.61 -0.43 -13.20
N LEU A 303 -2.44 0.21 -13.23
CA LEU A 303 -1.17 -0.46 -13.50
C LEU A 303 -0.79 -1.46 -12.39
N ALA A 304 -1.07 -1.14 -11.14
CA ALA A 304 -0.89 -2.08 -10.03
C ALA A 304 -1.83 -3.28 -10.15
N VAL A 305 -3.10 -3.04 -10.51
CA VAL A 305 -4.08 -4.11 -10.80
C VAL A 305 -3.61 -4.98 -11.95
N LEU A 306 -3.10 -4.38 -13.02
CA LEU A 306 -2.52 -5.12 -14.15
C LEU A 306 -1.36 -6.01 -13.70
N ALA A 307 -0.45 -5.50 -12.88
CA ALA A 307 0.67 -6.27 -12.34
C ALA A 307 0.21 -7.47 -11.50
N ALA A 308 -0.80 -7.26 -10.66
CA ALA A 308 -1.42 -8.30 -9.85
C ALA A 308 -2.13 -9.35 -10.71
N LEU A 309 -2.98 -8.92 -11.63
CA LEU A 309 -3.76 -9.78 -12.52
C LEU A 309 -2.88 -10.68 -13.37
N CYS A 310 -1.79 -10.14 -13.92
CA CYS A 310 -0.82 -10.88 -14.72
C CYS A 310 0.14 -11.74 -13.88
N ASP A 311 0.00 -11.76 -12.56
CA ASP A 311 0.96 -12.39 -11.64
C ASP A 311 2.42 -11.94 -11.88
N ALA A 312 2.57 -10.69 -12.36
CA ALA A 312 3.89 -10.09 -12.58
C ALA A 312 4.57 -9.74 -11.25
N ASN A 313 3.76 -9.33 -10.27
CA ASN A 313 4.20 -9.12 -8.90
C ASN A 313 3.07 -9.41 -7.91
N ARG A 314 3.37 -10.09 -6.81
CA ARG A 314 2.41 -10.45 -5.77
C ARG A 314 2.50 -9.57 -4.54
N VAL A 315 3.52 -8.72 -4.48
CA VAL A 315 3.74 -7.78 -3.37
C VAL A 315 3.86 -6.38 -3.96
N ILE A 316 2.80 -5.60 -3.80
CA ILE A 316 2.66 -4.29 -4.44
C ILE A 316 2.42 -3.26 -3.33
N PHE A 317 3.34 -2.32 -3.18
CA PHE A 317 3.20 -1.21 -2.27
C PHE A 317 3.02 0.08 -3.07
N MET A 318 2.05 0.88 -2.68
CA MET A 318 1.75 2.18 -3.28
C MET A 318 1.69 3.24 -2.20
N LYS A 319 2.25 4.39 -2.46
CA LYS A 319 2.12 5.55 -1.57
C LYS A 319 1.76 6.81 -2.35
N VAL A 320 1.03 7.71 -1.70
CA VAL A 320 0.85 9.09 -2.17
C VAL A 320 2.09 9.93 -1.81
N PRO A 321 2.28 11.13 -2.39
CA PRO A 321 3.34 12.03 -1.96
C PRO A 321 3.23 12.41 -0.47
N PHE A 322 4.36 12.54 0.21
CA PHE A 322 4.40 13.11 1.55
C PHE A 322 3.95 14.59 1.52
N ASP A 323 4.48 15.35 0.58
CA ASP A 323 4.07 16.72 0.30
C ASP A 323 2.87 16.71 -0.65
N PHE A 324 1.73 16.20 -0.19
CA PHE A 324 0.53 16.07 -1.01
C PHE A 324 -0.03 17.44 -1.37
N ASP A 325 -0.03 17.76 -2.65
CA ASP A 325 -0.62 19.01 -3.16
C ASP A 325 -2.12 18.85 -3.37
N ALA A 326 -2.91 19.37 -2.43
CA ALA A 326 -4.36 19.26 -2.44
C ALA A 326 -5.08 20.38 -3.21
N ARG A 327 -4.37 21.26 -3.95
CA ARG A 327 -4.97 22.38 -4.69
C ARG A 327 -5.98 21.94 -5.74
N PHE A 328 -5.78 20.78 -6.36
CA PHE A 328 -6.75 20.22 -7.30
C PHE A 328 -8.09 19.81 -6.65
N LEU A 329 -8.11 19.67 -5.33
CA LEU A 329 -9.32 19.45 -4.52
C LEU A 329 -9.93 20.76 -4.01
N GLY A 330 -9.36 21.90 -4.38
CA GLY A 330 -9.78 23.20 -3.85
C GLY A 330 -9.23 23.50 -2.45
N VAL A 331 -8.35 22.68 -1.94
CA VAL A 331 -7.67 22.89 -0.64
C VAL A 331 -6.39 23.65 -0.88
N SER A 332 -6.24 24.79 -0.23
CA SER A 332 -5.03 25.62 -0.30
C SER A 332 -4.23 25.52 1.00
N GLY A 333 -2.91 25.51 0.85
CA GLY A 333 -1.98 25.44 1.97
C GLY A 333 -1.15 24.14 1.96
N ASP A 334 -0.18 24.10 2.85
CA ASP A 334 0.65 22.95 3.08
C ASP A 334 -0.11 21.86 3.86
N THR A 335 -0.13 20.66 3.34
CA THR A 335 -0.92 19.54 3.89
C THR A 335 -0.48 19.16 5.30
N LEU A 336 0.83 19.20 5.57
CA LEU A 336 1.37 18.93 6.90
C LEU A 336 0.85 19.95 7.93
N THR A 337 0.91 21.23 7.56
CA THR A 337 0.37 22.34 8.38
C THR A 337 -1.13 22.17 8.63
N ILE A 338 -1.90 21.79 7.60
CA ILE A 338 -3.34 21.56 7.69
C ILE A 338 -3.63 20.41 8.67
N THR A 339 -2.94 19.29 8.54
CA THR A 339 -3.17 18.12 9.40
C THR A 339 -2.75 18.33 10.84
N HIS A 340 -1.71 19.15 11.08
CA HIS A 340 -1.32 19.60 12.42
C HIS A 340 -2.27 20.66 12.99
N ARG A 341 -3.11 21.28 12.15
CA ARG A 341 -4.00 22.40 12.52
C ARG A 341 -3.27 23.62 13.07
N THR A 342 -1.95 23.67 12.93
CA THR A 342 -1.08 24.75 13.41
C THR A 342 -0.09 25.15 12.33
N GLY A 343 0.35 26.41 12.33
CA GLY A 343 1.35 26.92 11.39
C GLY A 343 2.65 26.10 11.43
N SER A 344 3.26 25.94 10.25
CA SER A 344 4.42 25.07 10.03
C SER A 344 5.57 25.34 11.01
N GLY A 345 6.12 24.26 11.52
CA GLY A 345 7.44 24.22 12.16
C GLY A 345 7.48 24.58 13.61
N VAL A 346 6.42 25.07 14.18
CA VAL A 346 6.38 25.30 15.62
C VAL A 346 4.95 25.16 16.12
N MET A 347 4.79 24.46 17.19
CA MET A 347 3.65 24.54 18.08
C MET A 347 3.47 25.98 18.63
N ASN A 348 3.57 26.99 17.79
CA ASN A 348 3.57 28.40 18.17
C ASN A 348 2.20 29.05 18.06
N GLY A 349 1.14 28.26 18.09
CA GLY A 349 -0.13 28.82 18.45
C GLY A 349 -0.92 29.54 17.36
N GLN A 350 -0.51 29.53 16.10
CA GLN A 350 -1.36 30.01 15.01
C GLN A 350 -2.14 28.86 14.39
N CYS A 351 -3.43 28.88 14.61
CA CYS A 351 -4.35 27.89 14.09
C CYS A 351 -4.64 28.05 12.60
N VAL A 352 -4.68 26.94 11.89
CA VAL A 352 -5.13 26.89 10.49
C VAL A 352 -6.64 26.79 10.44
N ARG A 353 -7.31 27.85 10.02
CA ARG A 353 -8.77 27.87 9.88
C ARG A 353 -9.21 26.89 8.78
N ASN A 354 -10.39 26.30 8.97
CA ASN A 354 -11.00 25.33 8.07
C ASN A 354 -10.14 24.06 7.84
N SER A 355 -9.20 23.77 8.72
CA SER A 355 -8.35 22.57 8.62
C SER A 355 -9.17 21.29 8.66
N ILE A 356 -10.24 21.23 9.44
CA ILE A 356 -11.13 20.07 9.54
C ILE A 356 -11.78 19.73 8.19
N ASP A 357 -12.34 20.72 7.51
CA ASP A 357 -12.97 20.51 6.19
C ASP A 357 -11.91 20.17 5.12
N ALA A 358 -10.73 20.78 5.23
CA ALA A 358 -9.62 20.48 4.34
C ALA A 358 -9.13 19.03 4.51
N ILE A 359 -8.90 18.57 5.74
CA ILE A 359 -8.51 17.18 6.04
C ILE A 359 -9.62 16.23 5.56
N GLN A 360 -10.89 16.52 5.85
CA GLN A 360 -12.02 15.70 5.39
C GLN A 360 -12.04 15.56 3.86
N THR A 361 -11.75 16.64 3.14
CA THR A 361 -11.69 16.63 1.67
C THR A 361 -10.56 15.73 1.16
N ILE A 362 -9.40 15.84 1.76
CA ILE A 362 -8.23 15.01 1.42
C ILE A 362 -8.48 13.53 1.73
N ASP A 363 -8.97 13.23 2.94
CA ASP A 363 -9.27 11.86 3.37
C ASP A 363 -10.36 11.21 2.50
N SER A 364 -11.37 11.99 2.10
CA SER A 364 -12.42 11.51 1.20
C SER A 364 -11.87 11.20 -0.20
N TRP A 365 -10.91 11.98 -0.68
CA TRP A 365 -10.23 11.67 -1.93
C TRP A 365 -9.39 10.39 -1.83
N TYR A 366 -8.65 10.19 -0.75
CA TYR A 366 -7.93 8.94 -0.51
C TYR A 366 -8.87 7.74 -0.49
N ALA A 367 -10.03 7.87 0.16
CA ALA A 367 -11.04 6.81 0.18
C ALA A 367 -11.60 6.51 -1.22
N GLN A 368 -11.80 7.52 -2.06
CA GLN A 368 -12.21 7.32 -3.46
C GLN A 368 -11.14 6.58 -4.26
N GLN A 369 -9.85 6.91 -4.06
CA GLN A 369 -8.77 6.20 -4.73
C GLN A 369 -8.70 4.73 -4.28
N PHE A 370 -8.82 4.47 -2.97
CA PHE A 370 -8.84 3.11 -2.46
C PHE A 370 -10.08 2.32 -2.96
N ALA A 371 -11.25 2.97 -3.04
CA ALA A 371 -12.45 2.37 -3.62
C ALA A 371 -12.27 2.04 -5.11
N HIS A 372 -11.57 2.90 -5.88
CA HIS A 372 -11.20 2.59 -7.26
C HIS A 372 -10.35 1.33 -7.34
N LEU A 373 -9.27 1.25 -6.57
CA LEU A 373 -8.40 0.08 -6.51
C LEU A 373 -9.17 -1.20 -6.16
N VAL A 374 -9.98 -1.14 -5.09
CA VAL A 374 -10.80 -2.28 -4.63
C VAL A 374 -11.80 -2.71 -5.70
N GLY A 375 -12.51 -1.76 -6.31
CA GLY A 375 -13.47 -2.04 -7.36
C GLY A 375 -12.84 -2.66 -8.61
N ARG A 376 -11.65 -2.19 -8.99
CA ARG A 376 -10.90 -2.78 -10.12
C ARG A 376 -10.45 -4.21 -9.80
N LEU A 377 -9.91 -4.47 -8.62
CA LEU A 377 -9.54 -5.82 -8.20
C LEU A 377 -10.76 -6.75 -8.12
N ASP A 378 -11.90 -6.25 -7.66
CA ASP A 378 -13.14 -7.04 -7.54
C ASP A 378 -13.80 -7.35 -8.89
N SER A 379 -13.53 -6.56 -9.91
CA SER A 379 -14.09 -6.78 -11.26
C SER A 379 -13.46 -7.95 -12.01
N PHE A 380 -12.30 -8.44 -11.58
CA PHE A 380 -11.62 -9.56 -12.24
C PHE A 380 -11.88 -10.89 -11.55
N VAL A 381 -12.41 -11.83 -12.31
CA VAL A 381 -12.65 -13.20 -11.84
C VAL A 381 -11.36 -14.03 -11.93
N GLU A 382 -11.02 -14.71 -10.84
CA GLU A 382 -9.85 -15.60 -10.74
C GLU A 382 -10.27 -16.94 -10.11
N GLY A 383 -10.60 -17.88 -10.93
CA GLY A 383 -11.19 -19.17 -10.50
C GLY A 383 -12.67 -19.02 -10.12
N ASP A 384 -12.99 -19.38 -8.91
CA ASP A 384 -14.32 -19.25 -8.31
C ASP A 384 -14.49 -17.95 -7.48
N ARG A 385 -13.49 -17.09 -7.49
CA ARG A 385 -13.38 -15.87 -6.69
C ARG A 385 -13.02 -14.68 -7.57
N THR A 386 -12.89 -13.52 -6.94
CA THR A 386 -12.31 -12.35 -7.60
C THR A 386 -10.82 -12.21 -7.27
N LEU A 387 -10.12 -11.39 -8.03
CA LEU A 387 -8.73 -11.02 -7.74
C LEU A 387 -8.62 -10.37 -6.36
N LEU A 388 -9.64 -9.60 -5.95
CA LEU A 388 -9.73 -9.02 -4.61
C LEU A 388 -9.82 -10.10 -3.53
N ASP A 389 -10.68 -11.11 -3.72
CA ASP A 389 -10.87 -12.18 -2.73
C ASP A 389 -9.58 -13.00 -2.51
N ASN A 390 -8.71 -13.09 -3.52
CA ASN A 390 -7.40 -13.74 -3.45
C ASN A 390 -6.28 -12.79 -2.99
N SER A 391 -6.61 -11.57 -2.62
CA SER A 391 -5.65 -10.55 -2.18
C SER A 391 -5.92 -10.08 -0.75
N ALA A 392 -4.88 -9.67 -0.04
CA ALA A 392 -4.95 -8.80 1.11
C ALA A 392 -4.60 -7.38 0.63
N THR A 393 -5.61 -6.56 0.40
CA THR A 393 -5.44 -5.17 -0.07
C THR A 393 -5.65 -4.24 1.12
N VAL A 394 -4.61 -3.56 1.57
CA VAL A 394 -4.63 -2.84 2.85
C VAL A 394 -4.31 -1.36 2.65
N TRP A 395 -5.19 -0.51 3.16
CA TRP A 395 -4.92 0.90 3.30
C TRP A 395 -4.42 1.20 4.71
N PHE A 396 -3.21 1.72 4.79
CA PHE A 396 -2.60 2.21 6.02
C PHE A 396 -2.52 3.74 6.00
N GLN A 397 -2.93 4.36 7.08
CA GLN A 397 -2.58 5.74 7.39
C GLN A 397 -1.26 5.76 8.19
N GLN A 398 -0.42 6.75 7.94
CA GLN A 398 0.84 6.92 8.66
C GLN A 398 0.62 7.09 10.17
N MET A 399 -0.41 7.84 10.52
CA MET A 399 -0.77 8.20 11.88
C MET A 399 -2.28 8.10 12.06
N SER A 400 -2.75 8.08 13.28
CA SER A 400 -4.19 8.16 13.55
C SER A 400 -4.68 9.61 13.45
N ASP A 401 -4.07 10.53 14.18
CA ASP A 401 -4.35 11.96 14.07
C ASP A 401 -3.04 12.72 13.82
N GLY A 402 -3.06 13.65 12.88
CA GLY A 402 -1.90 14.47 12.55
C GLY A 402 -1.52 15.48 13.65
N VAL A 403 -2.47 15.86 14.49
CA VAL A 403 -2.17 16.62 15.72
C VAL A 403 -1.42 15.70 16.68
N ALA A 404 -0.35 16.19 17.28
CA ALA A 404 0.50 15.43 18.20
C ALA A 404 1.11 14.13 17.61
N THR A 405 1.03 13.94 16.26
CA THR A 405 1.64 12.78 15.58
C THR A 405 1.26 11.44 16.22
N ASN A 406 -0.03 11.26 16.50
CA ASN A 406 -0.54 10.13 17.25
C ASN A 406 -0.44 8.82 16.47
N LEU A 407 0.20 7.83 17.07
CA LEU A 407 0.44 6.50 16.49
C LEU A 407 -0.41 5.39 17.14
N ASN A 408 -1.35 5.76 18.01
CA ASN A 408 -2.28 4.84 18.64
C ASN A 408 -3.52 4.61 17.79
N ASN A 409 -4.07 3.41 17.83
CA ASN A 409 -5.28 3.05 17.11
C ASN A 409 -5.20 3.48 15.63
N LEU A 410 -4.15 3.01 14.97
CA LEU A 410 -3.88 3.35 13.57
C LEU A 410 -5.08 3.04 12.68
N PRO A 411 -5.48 3.93 11.78
CA PRO A 411 -6.51 3.67 10.80
C PRO A 411 -6.02 2.65 9.77
N ILE A 412 -6.56 1.43 9.85
CA ILE A 412 -6.23 0.32 8.97
C ILE A 412 -7.52 -0.23 8.38
N LEU A 413 -7.65 -0.17 7.06
CA LEU A 413 -8.75 -0.76 6.32
C LEU A 413 -8.22 -1.78 5.33
N GLN A 414 -8.62 -3.04 5.49
CA GLN A 414 -8.30 -4.11 4.58
C GLN A 414 -9.49 -4.46 3.71
N ALA A 415 -9.26 -4.75 2.44
CA ALA A 415 -10.22 -5.33 1.51
C ALA A 415 -9.70 -6.67 0.98
N GLY A 416 -10.60 -7.63 0.82
CA GLY A 416 -10.30 -8.99 0.39
C GLY A 416 -9.90 -9.93 1.53
N SER A 417 -10.38 -11.16 1.41
CA SER A 417 -10.16 -12.22 2.43
C SER A 417 -8.82 -12.94 2.29
N CYS A 418 -8.06 -12.70 1.21
CA CYS A 418 -6.84 -13.44 0.88
C CYS A 418 -7.07 -14.97 0.83
N GLY A 419 -8.12 -15.39 0.12
CA GLY A 419 -8.50 -16.80 -0.01
C GLY A 419 -9.03 -17.38 1.31
N ASP A 420 -9.98 -16.68 1.93
CA ASP A 420 -10.65 -16.98 3.21
C ASP A 420 -9.71 -17.03 4.43
N TYR A 421 -8.59 -16.35 4.35
CA TYR A 421 -7.74 -16.21 5.52
C TYR A 421 -8.30 -15.19 6.52
N PHE A 422 -8.79 -14.05 6.03
CA PHE A 422 -9.28 -12.96 6.85
C PHE A 422 -10.80 -12.94 6.96
N LYS A 423 -11.29 -12.54 8.12
CA LYS A 423 -12.70 -12.36 8.43
C LYS A 423 -13.19 -11.01 7.92
N THR A 424 -13.75 -10.97 6.72
CA THR A 424 -14.32 -9.74 6.13
C THR A 424 -15.74 -9.46 6.60
N GLY A 425 -16.25 -8.24 6.32
CA GLY A 425 -17.57 -7.77 6.79
C GLY A 425 -17.56 -7.33 8.27
N TRP A 426 -16.39 -7.06 8.86
CA TRP A 426 -16.25 -6.79 10.30
C TRP A 426 -15.36 -5.61 10.61
N ALA A 427 -15.67 -4.93 11.73
CA ALA A 427 -14.67 -4.19 12.50
C ALA A 427 -14.15 -5.11 13.60
N ILE A 428 -12.85 -5.19 13.78
CA ILE A 428 -12.21 -5.99 14.81
C ILE A 428 -11.27 -5.14 15.62
N ASN A 429 -11.62 -4.94 16.89
CA ASN A 429 -10.71 -4.38 17.87
C ASN A 429 -9.86 -5.53 18.45
N VAL A 430 -8.59 -5.56 18.07
CA VAL A 430 -7.67 -6.65 18.47
C VAL A 430 -7.21 -6.56 19.93
N GLU A 431 -7.52 -5.45 20.61
CA GLU A 431 -7.11 -5.25 21.99
C GLU A 431 -8.00 -5.97 23.00
N ASN A 432 -9.31 -5.83 22.88
CA ASN A 432 -10.21 -6.38 23.90
C ASN A 432 -11.64 -6.67 23.43
N ALA A 433 -11.88 -6.68 22.13
CA ALA A 433 -13.23 -6.88 21.56
C ALA A 433 -14.31 -5.90 22.12
N ASN A 434 -13.89 -4.74 22.62
CA ASN A 434 -14.83 -3.75 23.13
C ASN A 434 -15.58 -3.07 21.97
N PRO A 435 -16.92 -3.21 21.88
CA PRO A 435 -17.67 -2.60 20.77
C PRO A 435 -17.79 -1.07 20.86
N ASN A 436 -17.39 -0.47 21.97
CA ASN A 436 -17.57 0.95 22.25
C ASN A 436 -16.25 1.71 22.34
N MET A 437 -15.17 1.19 21.77
CA MET A 437 -13.91 1.93 21.69
C MET A 437 -14.13 3.26 20.97
N THR A 438 -13.81 4.38 21.61
CA THR A 438 -13.98 5.69 21.00
C THR A 438 -12.95 5.95 19.90
N ALA A 439 -13.32 6.77 18.93
CA ALA A 439 -12.42 7.11 17.81
C ALA A 439 -11.43 8.23 18.15
N GLY A 440 -11.50 8.78 19.34
CA GLY A 440 -10.79 10.00 19.71
C GLY A 440 -11.56 11.26 19.28
N ASN A 441 -11.11 12.43 19.71
CA ASN A 441 -11.74 13.70 19.37
C ASN A 441 -10.90 14.46 18.34
N SER A 442 -11.13 14.18 17.07
CA SER A 442 -10.40 14.79 15.96
C SER A 442 -11.03 16.09 15.43
N ASP A 443 -12.28 16.42 15.84
CA ASP A 443 -13.05 17.55 15.29
C ASP A 443 -12.76 18.88 15.99
N MET A 444 -11.75 18.97 16.81
CA MET A 444 -11.41 20.26 17.42
C MET A 444 -10.82 21.18 16.35
N ASP A 445 -11.66 22.04 15.81
CA ASP A 445 -11.20 23.24 15.11
C ASP A 445 -10.76 24.28 16.13
N CYS A 446 -9.97 25.22 15.72
CA CYS A 446 -9.42 26.25 16.57
C CYS A 446 -10.51 27.20 17.10
N PRO A 447 -10.99 27.09 18.31
CA PRO A 447 -12.18 27.84 18.74
C PRO A 447 -11.96 29.35 18.79
N ASN A 448 -10.76 29.87 18.92
CA ASN A 448 -10.51 31.31 19.01
C ASN A 448 -9.28 31.78 18.22
N GLY A 449 -8.88 31.04 17.18
CA GLY A 449 -7.74 31.41 16.34
C GLY A 449 -6.37 31.14 16.97
N GLN A 450 -6.31 30.45 18.10
CA GLN A 450 -5.07 30.02 18.75
C GLN A 450 -5.28 28.66 19.44
N VAL A 451 -4.43 27.70 19.11
CA VAL A 451 -4.31 26.45 19.86
C VAL A 451 -3.23 26.67 20.93
N GLN A 452 -3.57 26.44 22.20
CA GLN A 452 -2.58 26.44 23.26
C GLN A 452 -1.73 25.16 23.18
N VAL A 453 -0.44 25.24 23.45
CA VAL A 453 0.46 24.07 23.45
C VAL A 453 -0.03 22.99 24.43
N ALA A 454 -0.64 23.37 25.54
CA ALA A 454 -1.26 22.43 26.47
C ALA A 454 -2.48 21.69 25.88
N ASP A 455 -3.15 22.28 24.91
CA ASP A 455 -4.27 21.64 24.23
C ASP A 455 -3.74 20.60 23.23
N LEU A 456 -2.55 20.81 22.67
CA LEU A 456 -1.89 19.86 21.76
C LEU A 456 -1.43 18.59 22.49
N ASP A 457 -0.95 18.71 23.71
CA ASP A 457 -0.55 17.56 24.54
C ASP A 457 -1.76 16.68 24.93
N ASN A 458 -2.96 17.26 24.92
CA ASN A 458 -4.22 16.55 25.18
C ASN A 458 -4.99 16.14 23.93
N PHE A 459 -4.56 16.62 22.77
CA PHE A 459 -5.23 16.40 21.49
C PHE A 459 -4.95 15.01 20.98
N GLY A 460 -4.69 14.14 21.39
CA GLY A 460 -4.42 12.86 20.76
C GLY A 460 -4.14 11.74 21.74
N THR A 461 -4.36 12.01 23.02
CA THR A 461 -4.46 10.90 23.96
C THR A 461 -5.92 10.45 23.92
N PRO A 462 -6.30 9.55 23.02
CA PRO A 462 -7.62 8.97 23.11
C PRO A 462 -7.72 8.33 24.48
N PRO A 463 -8.87 8.37 25.12
CA PRO A 463 -9.10 7.64 26.37
C PRO A 463 -8.78 6.14 26.23
N ASP A 464 -8.69 5.65 24.99
CA ASP A 464 -8.34 4.28 24.65
C ASP A 464 -6.97 4.24 23.97
N VAL A 465 -5.92 4.13 24.74
CA VAL A 465 -4.57 3.91 24.22
C VAL A 465 -4.48 2.48 23.68
N ALA A 466 -4.33 2.34 22.36
CA ALA A 466 -4.09 1.04 21.77
C ALA A 466 -2.74 0.50 22.25
N THR A 467 -2.73 -0.74 22.70
CA THR A 467 -1.54 -1.40 23.25
C THR A 467 -1.02 -2.54 22.36
N GLN A 468 -1.76 -2.92 21.33
CA GLN A 468 -1.41 -4.06 20.49
C GLN A 468 -0.46 -3.65 19.36
N PRO A 469 0.69 -4.33 19.21
CA PRO A 469 1.72 -3.92 18.25
C PRO A 469 1.38 -4.34 16.80
N ILE A 470 1.73 -3.49 15.84
CA ILE A 470 1.46 -3.70 14.42
C ILE A 470 2.19 -4.92 13.82
N ASN A 471 3.33 -5.32 14.38
CA ASN A 471 4.09 -6.46 13.87
C ASN A 471 3.32 -7.78 13.88
N LYS A 472 2.39 -7.97 14.81
CA LYS A 472 1.52 -9.15 14.84
C LYS A 472 0.53 -9.16 13.66
N TYR A 473 0.02 -8.01 13.26
CA TYR A 473 -0.79 -7.89 12.05
C TYR A 473 0.03 -8.19 10.79
N TYR A 474 1.31 -7.81 10.78
CA TYR A 474 2.20 -8.21 9.68
C TYR A 474 2.45 -9.72 9.63
N CYS A 475 2.47 -10.42 10.76
CA CYS A 475 2.48 -11.88 10.77
C CYS A 475 1.20 -12.46 10.11
N ASN A 476 0.02 -11.88 10.40
CA ASN A 476 -1.21 -12.25 9.70
C ASN A 476 -1.09 -12.07 8.17
N LEU A 477 -0.62 -10.91 7.72
CA LEU A 477 -0.46 -10.63 6.29
C LEU A 477 0.52 -11.59 5.61
N MET A 478 1.66 -11.84 6.23
CA MET A 478 2.67 -12.77 5.72
C MET A 478 2.13 -14.20 5.62
N ASN A 479 1.48 -14.70 6.67
CA ASN A 479 0.89 -16.04 6.66
C ASN A 479 -0.24 -16.15 5.63
N ALA A 480 -1.07 -15.12 5.49
CA ALA A 480 -2.16 -15.08 4.51
C ALA A 480 -1.67 -15.28 3.08
N ILE A 481 -0.54 -14.67 2.71
CA ILE A 481 0.03 -14.79 1.37
C ILE A 481 0.99 -15.98 1.19
N GLY A 482 1.24 -16.74 2.27
CA GLY A 482 2.03 -17.98 2.22
C GLY A 482 3.52 -17.82 2.49
N VAL A 483 3.96 -16.71 3.08
CA VAL A 483 5.33 -16.56 3.61
C VAL A 483 5.55 -17.58 4.72
N LYS A 484 6.75 -18.14 4.78
CA LYS A 484 7.15 -19.16 5.75
C LYS A 484 8.28 -18.67 6.63
N ALA A 485 8.35 -19.25 7.82
CA ALA A 485 9.33 -18.95 8.84
C ALA A 485 10.25 -20.13 9.15
N GLY A 486 11.36 -19.84 9.78
CA GLY A 486 12.23 -20.83 10.44
C GLY A 486 11.65 -21.29 11.79
N ALA A 487 12.37 -22.15 12.47
CA ALA A 487 12.00 -22.66 13.79
C ALA A 487 11.94 -21.56 14.88
N ASP A 488 12.59 -20.42 14.64
CA ASP A 488 12.56 -19.24 15.51
C ASP A 488 11.33 -18.34 15.30
N GLY A 489 10.51 -18.65 14.28
CA GLY A 489 9.29 -17.93 13.93
C GLY A 489 9.52 -16.71 13.04
N PHE A 490 10.75 -16.35 12.69
CA PHE A 490 11.02 -15.25 11.77
C PHE A 490 10.93 -15.70 10.30
N PRO A 491 10.44 -14.83 9.39
CA PRO A 491 10.35 -15.16 7.97
C PRO A 491 11.74 -15.45 7.39
N VAL A 492 11.87 -16.59 6.71
CA VAL A 492 13.11 -17.02 6.07
C VAL A 492 12.82 -17.82 4.81
N LEU A 493 13.61 -17.60 3.76
CA LEU A 493 13.51 -18.36 2.52
C LEU A 493 13.77 -19.86 2.78
N GLY A 494 12.86 -20.71 2.30
CA GLY A 494 12.93 -22.16 2.56
C GLY A 494 12.42 -22.59 3.94
N GLY A 495 11.84 -21.67 4.71
CA GLY A 495 11.16 -21.98 5.96
C GLY A 495 9.96 -22.90 5.78
N THR A 496 9.53 -23.58 6.85
CA THR A 496 8.39 -24.49 6.86
C THR A 496 7.29 -24.07 7.83
N GLU A 497 7.67 -23.28 8.84
CA GLU A 497 6.76 -22.87 9.91
C GLU A 497 5.90 -21.66 9.51
N GLN A 498 4.86 -21.38 10.30
CA GLN A 498 4.12 -20.13 10.19
C GLN A 498 4.94 -18.98 10.78
N VAL A 499 4.80 -17.79 10.17
CA VAL A 499 5.43 -16.59 10.71
C VAL A 499 4.74 -16.22 12.01
N SER A 500 5.50 -16.16 13.08
CA SER A 500 5.04 -15.73 14.41
C SER A 500 5.82 -14.54 14.97
N ARG A 501 6.90 -14.14 14.30
CA ARG A 501 7.75 -13.02 14.69
C ARG A 501 8.11 -12.16 13.50
N TYR A 502 8.10 -10.85 13.69
CA TYR A 502 8.55 -9.88 12.70
C TYR A 502 9.12 -8.64 13.38
N GLY A 503 10.25 -8.14 12.87
CA GLY A 503 10.98 -7.01 13.44
C GLY A 503 11.98 -7.41 14.54
N LYS A 504 12.71 -6.42 15.08
CA LYS A 504 13.67 -6.62 16.19
C LYS A 504 13.13 -5.97 17.46
N TYR A 505 12.55 -6.74 18.32
CA TYR A 505 12.01 -6.26 19.61
C TYR A 505 12.51 -7.07 20.82
N ASP A 506 13.38 -8.02 20.59
CA ASP A 506 14.11 -8.79 21.61
C ASP A 506 15.57 -8.33 21.77
N ASP A 507 16.01 -7.36 20.98
CA ASP A 507 17.34 -6.76 21.12
C ASP A 507 17.32 -5.71 22.24
N THR A 508 17.82 -6.09 23.41
CA THR A 508 17.85 -5.26 24.61
C THR A 508 18.79 -4.05 24.51
N THR A 509 19.61 -3.97 23.47
CA THR A 509 20.46 -2.80 23.19
C THR A 509 19.70 -1.72 22.44
N LEU A 510 18.68 -2.10 21.69
CA LEU A 510 17.86 -1.23 20.84
C LEU A 510 16.52 -0.88 21.47
N PHE A 511 15.99 -1.76 22.32
CA PHE A 511 14.76 -1.50 23.08
C PHE A 511 15.11 -1.35 24.55
N PRO A 512 14.52 -0.36 25.24
CA PRO A 512 14.65 -0.28 26.68
C PRO A 512 14.25 -1.61 27.32
N THR A 513 14.90 -1.94 28.43
CA THR A 513 14.59 -3.14 29.24
C THR A 513 13.12 -3.26 29.60
N ASP A 514 12.39 -2.15 29.53
CA ASP A 514 10.98 -1.99 29.88
C ASP A 514 10.02 -2.10 28.68
N ALA A 515 10.49 -2.53 27.49
CA ALA A 515 9.57 -2.79 26.39
C ALA A 515 8.45 -3.73 26.88
N PRO A 516 7.17 -3.36 26.73
CA PRO A 516 6.07 -4.14 27.28
C PRO A 516 6.16 -5.60 26.83
N ALA A 517 5.83 -6.53 27.73
CA ALA A 517 5.84 -7.98 27.43
C ALA A 517 5.01 -8.30 26.16
N ILE A 518 4.01 -7.47 25.85
CA ILE A 518 3.15 -7.60 24.67
C ILE A 518 3.91 -7.44 23.35
N ILE A 519 4.96 -6.60 23.30
CA ILE A 519 5.81 -6.46 22.10
C ILE A 519 6.65 -7.72 21.89
N LYS A 520 7.06 -8.35 22.99
CA LYS A 520 7.87 -9.57 22.98
C LYS A 520 7.04 -10.83 22.77
N ASN A 521 5.70 -10.73 22.83
CA ASN A 521 4.80 -11.87 22.67
C ASN A 521 4.60 -12.18 21.17
N PRO A 522 5.12 -13.32 20.67
CA PRO A 522 4.99 -13.67 19.26
C PRO A 522 3.54 -14.03 18.89
N GLY A 523 3.26 -14.13 17.60
CA GLY A 523 2.02 -14.68 17.05
C GLY A 523 1.25 -13.68 16.21
N GLU A 524 0.07 -14.10 15.84
CA GLU A 524 -0.89 -13.37 15.03
C GLU A 524 -2.05 -12.86 15.89
N TYR A 525 -2.86 -12.00 15.32
CA TYR A 525 -4.19 -11.68 15.87
C TYR A 525 -5.19 -12.72 15.35
N MET A 526 -5.54 -13.67 16.19
CA MET A 526 -6.42 -14.79 15.80
C MET A 526 -7.83 -14.33 15.43
N ASP A 527 -8.32 -13.24 16.04
CA ASP A 527 -9.65 -12.67 15.77
C ASP A 527 -9.80 -12.13 14.34
N LEU A 528 -8.69 -11.82 13.66
CA LEU A 528 -8.69 -11.38 12.27
C LEU A 528 -8.89 -12.53 11.28
N ARG A 529 -8.73 -13.78 11.72
CA ARG A 529 -8.85 -14.95 10.84
C ARG A 529 -10.32 -15.34 10.66
N ALA A 530 -10.63 -15.78 9.46
CA ALA A 530 -11.89 -16.49 9.23
C ALA A 530 -11.85 -17.82 10.00
N SER A 531 -12.98 -18.20 10.62
CA SER A 531 -13.12 -19.43 11.42
C SER A 531 -13.18 -20.68 10.53
#